data_400aad7cb755fdc995351071e83e98f3
#
_entry.id   400aad7cb755fdc995351071e83e98f3
#
_cell.length_a   1.000
_cell.length_b   1.000
_cell.length_c   1.000
_cell.angle_alpha   90.00
_cell.angle_beta   90.00
_cell.angle_gamma   90.00
#
_symmetry.space_group_name_H-M   'P 1'
#
loop_
_entity.id
_entity.type
_entity.pdbx_description
1 polymer ?
#
loop_
_entity_poly.entity_id
_entity_poly.type
_entity_poly.pdbx_seq_one_letter_code
_entity_poly.pdbx_strand_id
1 'polypeptide(L)'
;MLTGTALMNELVDELNELKLSTMAATLDELYHRPEFLEMDRLTLIAELIGPQFQEKVSTTLKNRLTAARLNGSPEELTKCVDSDKREYLPTGVTEQLASLNFIERGYNLCILGESDAGKSYLARAIGIKACNRYNVGYFHSEELLESMVA
;
A
#
# COMPACT_ATOMS: atom_id res chain seq x y z
N MET A 1 -23.96 -36.73 6.09
CA MET A 1 -23.72 -35.35 6.64
C MET A 1 -22.34 -35.36 7.24
N LEU A 2 -21.45 -34.52 6.75
CA LEU A 2 -20.16 -34.29 7.39
C LEU A 2 -20.41 -33.75 8.81
N THR A 3 -19.64 -34.22 9.79
CA THR A 3 -19.63 -33.59 11.13
C THR A 3 -19.10 -32.14 10.98
N GLY A 4 -19.54 -31.21 11.83
CA GLY A 4 -19.11 -29.80 11.74
C GLY A 4 -17.57 -29.65 11.66
N THR A 5 -16.81 -30.48 12.38
CA THR A 5 -15.34 -30.50 12.37
C THR A 5 -14.78 -30.99 11.02
N ALA A 6 -15.43 -31.97 10.34
CA ALA A 6 -14.95 -32.46 9.05
C ALA A 6 -15.16 -31.38 7.96
N LEU A 7 -16.30 -30.69 7.96
CA LEU A 7 -16.56 -29.57 7.06
C LEU A 7 -15.57 -28.41 7.31
N MET A 8 -15.25 -28.15 8.57
CA MET A 8 -14.30 -27.11 8.94
C MET A 8 -12.92 -27.36 8.35
N ASN A 9 -12.40 -28.60 8.49
CA ASN A 9 -11.11 -28.97 7.94
C ASN A 9 -11.09 -28.85 6.40
N GLU A 10 -12.15 -29.30 5.75
CA GLU A 10 -12.31 -29.17 4.30
C GLU A 10 -12.25 -27.70 3.85
N LEU A 11 -12.95 -26.80 4.53
CA LEU A 11 -12.91 -25.36 4.22
C LEU A 11 -11.52 -24.74 4.43
N VAL A 12 -10.80 -25.12 5.48
CA VAL A 12 -9.43 -24.66 5.73
C VAL A 12 -8.48 -25.13 4.63
N ASP A 13 -8.62 -26.38 4.19
CA ASP A 13 -7.81 -26.92 3.11
C ASP A 13 -8.10 -26.20 1.78
N GLU A 14 -9.37 -26.00 1.43
CA GLU A 14 -9.80 -25.26 0.24
C GLU A 14 -9.27 -23.81 0.24
N LEU A 15 -9.35 -23.13 1.37
CA LEU A 15 -8.80 -21.77 1.51
C LEU A 15 -7.29 -21.72 1.31
N ASN A 16 -6.56 -22.72 1.79
CA ASN A 16 -5.12 -22.84 1.59
C ASN A 16 -4.79 -23.11 0.12
N GLU A 17 -5.54 -23.96 -0.57
CA GLU A 17 -5.38 -24.20 -2.02
C GLU A 17 -5.63 -22.92 -2.84
N LEU A 18 -6.59 -22.10 -2.42
CA LEU A 18 -6.85 -20.79 -3.02
C LEU A 18 -5.81 -19.71 -2.64
N LYS A 19 -4.78 -20.08 -1.86
CA LYS A 19 -3.75 -19.17 -1.35
C LYS A 19 -4.30 -18.04 -0.47
N LEU A 20 -5.34 -18.35 0.32
CA LEU A 20 -5.98 -17.49 1.30
C LEU A 20 -5.61 -17.93 2.72
N SER A 21 -4.31 -18.12 2.98
CA SER A 21 -3.79 -18.71 4.21
C SER A 21 -4.15 -17.92 5.47
N THR A 22 -4.20 -16.59 5.38
CA THR A 22 -4.63 -15.74 6.51
C THR A 22 -6.11 -15.97 6.83
N MET A 23 -6.95 -16.11 5.81
CA MET A 23 -8.37 -16.44 5.99
C MET A 23 -8.55 -17.84 6.56
N ALA A 24 -7.77 -18.81 6.12
CA ALA A 24 -7.77 -20.18 6.65
C ALA A 24 -7.41 -20.21 8.15
N ALA A 25 -6.34 -19.51 8.53
CA ALA A 25 -5.94 -19.40 9.93
C ALA A 25 -6.99 -18.66 10.77
N THR A 26 -7.55 -17.56 10.26
CA THR A 26 -8.61 -16.81 10.96
C THR A 26 -9.86 -17.66 11.14
N LEU A 27 -10.25 -18.45 10.14
CA LEU A 27 -11.40 -19.34 10.24
C LEU A 27 -11.21 -20.39 11.32
N ASP A 28 -10.02 -20.99 11.39
CA ASP A 28 -9.69 -21.99 12.43
C ASP A 28 -9.72 -21.36 13.83
N GLU A 29 -9.14 -20.15 13.99
CA GLU A 29 -9.19 -19.43 15.27
C GLU A 29 -10.63 -19.08 15.69
N LEU A 30 -11.46 -18.59 14.74
CA LEU A 30 -12.84 -18.22 15.01
C LEU A 30 -13.67 -19.43 15.43
N TYR A 31 -13.48 -20.57 14.76
CA TYR A 31 -14.21 -21.82 15.06
C TYR A 31 -13.99 -22.30 16.48
N HIS A 32 -12.82 -22.07 17.05
CA HIS A 32 -12.48 -22.48 18.42
C HIS A 32 -12.87 -21.45 19.49
N ARG A 33 -13.44 -20.30 19.11
CA ARG A 33 -13.94 -19.32 20.09
C ARG A 33 -15.24 -19.77 20.71
N PRO A 34 -15.44 -19.59 22.03
CA PRO A 34 -16.72 -19.97 22.70
C PRO A 34 -17.96 -19.29 22.08
N GLU A 35 -17.81 -18.05 21.64
CA GLU A 35 -18.87 -17.22 21.07
C GLU A 35 -19.16 -17.51 19.59
N PHE A 36 -18.43 -18.42 18.94
CA PHE A 36 -18.56 -18.67 17.48
C PHE A 36 -19.99 -18.93 17.03
N LEU A 37 -20.75 -19.73 17.79
CA LEU A 37 -22.13 -20.07 17.45
C LEU A 37 -23.12 -18.93 17.70
N GLU A 38 -22.74 -17.96 18.52
CA GLU A 38 -23.57 -16.79 18.87
C GLU A 38 -23.24 -15.58 18.01
N MET A 39 -22.16 -15.65 17.22
CA MET A 39 -21.75 -14.54 16.33
C MET A 39 -22.81 -14.27 15.27
N ASP A 40 -23.07 -12.96 15.07
CA ASP A 40 -23.83 -12.52 13.92
C ASP A 40 -23.11 -12.86 12.61
N ARG A 41 -23.86 -13.27 11.60
CA ARG A 41 -23.32 -13.74 10.32
C ARG A 41 -22.46 -12.69 9.61
N LEU A 42 -22.86 -11.42 9.66
CA LEU A 42 -22.09 -10.34 9.02
C LEU A 42 -20.82 -10.05 9.78
N THR A 43 -20.85 -10.11 11.10
CA THR A 43 -19.66 -9.98 11.96
C THR A 43 -18.68 -11.12 11.68
N LEU A 44 -19.15 -12.35 11.59
CA LEU A 44 -18.32 -13.51 11.25
C LEU A 44 -17.63 -13.31 9.88
N ILE A 45 -18.37 -12.89 8.86
CA ILE A 45 -17.82 -12.65 7.51
C ILE A 45 -16.81 -11.51 7.55
N ALA A 46 -17.08 -10.44 8.27
CA ALA A 46 -16.19 -9.29 8.38
C ALA A 46 -14.86 -9.66 9.08
N GLU A 47 -14.93 -10.42 10.18
CA GLU A 47 -13.73 -10.89 10.89
C GLU A 47 -12.93 -11.88 10.04
N LEU A 48 -13.57 -12.69 9.24
CA LEU A 48 -12.93 -13.64 8.34
C LEU A 48 -12.21 -12.96 7.17
N ILE A 49 -12.86 -11.99 6.54
CA ILE A 49 -12.32 -11.32 5.33
C ILE A 49 -11.32 -10.23 5.69
N GLY A 50 -11.53 -9.50 6.79
CA GLY A 50 -10.77 -8.32 7.17
C GLY A 50 -9.25 -8.54 7.18
N PRO A 51 -8.72 -9.52 7.92
CA PRO A 51 -7.29 -9.81 7.99
C PRO A 51 -6.68 -10.16 6.63
N GLN A 52 -7.35 -10.99 5.83
CA GLN A 52 -6.91 -11.38 4.50
C GLN A 52 -6.84 -10.17 3.54
N PHE A 53 -7.82 -9.27 3.62
CA PHE A 53 -7.82 -8.05 2.84
C PHE A 53 -6.65 -7.13 3.23
N GLN A 54 -6.40 -6.94 4.53
CA GLN A 54 -5.28 -6.13 5.02
C GLN A 54 -3.93 -6.72 4.60
N GLU A 55 -3.75 -8.02 4.67
CA GLU A 55 -2.56 -8.68 4.18
C GLU A 55 -2.35 -8.44 2.68
N LYS A 56 -3.41 -8.59 1.88
CA LYS A 56 -3.36 -8.36 0.44
C LYS A 56 -2.97 -6.93 0.09
N VAL A 57 -3.55 -5.94 0.78
CA VAL A 57 -3.24 -4.51 0.60
C VAL A 57 -1.78 -4.24 0.97
N SER A 58 -1.32 -4.73 2.12
CA SER A 58 0.04 -4.56 2.61
C SER A 58 1.07 -5.19 1.65
N THR A 59 0.83 -6.43 1.22
CA THR A 59 1.70 -7.13 0.27
C THR A 59 1.74 -6.42 -1.09
N THR A 60 0.61 -5.94 -1.58
CA THR A 60 0.55 -5.18 -2.84
C THR A 60 1.35 -3.89 -2.75
N LEU A 61 1.22 -3.13 -1.65
CA LEU A 61 2.00 -1.91 -1.42
C LEU A 61 3.50 -2.23 -1.34
N LYS A 62 3.89 -3.25 -0.58
CA LYS A 62 5.29 -3.67 -0.47
C LYS A 62 5.90 -4.04 -1.83
N ASN A 63 5.16 -4.78 -2.64
CA ASN A 63 5.61 -5.16 -3.98
C ASN A 63 5.75 -3.93 -4.90
N ARG A 64 4.81 -2.98 -4.85
CA ARG A 64 4.90 -1.72 -5.61
C ARG A 64 6.08 -0.87 -5.18
N LEU A 65 6.33 -0.74 -3.86
CA LEU A 65 7.49 -0.01 -3.34
C LEU A 65 8.81 -0.65 -3.76
N THR A 66 8.88 -1.98 -3.77
CA THR A 66 10.06 -2.71 -4.23
C THR A 66 10.29 -2.51 -5.73
N ALA A 67 9.25 -2.66 -6.54
CA ALA A 67 9.31 -2.42 -7.98
C ALA A 67 9.67 -0.97 -8.33
N ALA A 68 9.21 -0.02 -7.53
CA ALA A 68 9.53 1.40 -7.64
C ALA A 68 10.96 1.75 -7.19
N ARG A 69 11.72 0.83 -6.60
CA ARG A 69 13.01 1.09 -5.93
C ARG A 69 12.90 2.10 -4.77
N LEU A 70 11.74 2.12 -4.11
CA LEU A 70 11.43 3.01 -2.98
C LEU A 70 11.24 2.23 -1.67
N ASN A 71 11.53 0.94 -1.66
CA ASN A 71 11.40 0.11 -0.47
C ASN A 71 12.41 0.54 0.60
N GLY A 72 11.94 0.68 1.86
CA GLY A 72 12.79 1.14 2.97
C GLY A 72 13.12 2.64 2.96
N SER A 73 12.59 3.41 2.04
CA SER A 73 12.73 4.86 1.99
C SER A 73 11.95 5.52 3.13
N PRO A 74 12.58 6.38 3.94
CA PRO A 74 11.95 6.99 5.11
C PRO A 74 11.16 8.26 4.78
N GLU A 75 11.11 8.64 3.51
CA GLU A 75 10.48 9.88 3.07
C GLU A 75 8.96 9.80 3.19
N GLU A 76 8.40 10.80 3.88
CA GLU A 76 6.97 10.93 4.08
C GLU A 76 6.49 12.31 3.60
N LEU A 77 5.43 12.32 2.81
CA LEU A 77 4.87 13.57 2.30
C LEU A 77 4.29 14.44 3.42
N THR A 78 3.83 13.84 4.51
CA THR A 78 3.38 14.53 5.72
C THR A 78 4.47 15.32 6.45
N LYS A 79 5.74 14.99 6.19
CA LYS A 79 6.91 15.72 6.71
C LYS A 79 7.37 16.86 5.78
N CYS A 80 6.76 16.98 4.61
CA CYS A 80 7.02 18.07 3.67
C CYS A 80 6.17 19.29 4.05
N VAL A 81 6.55 19.96 5.12
CA VAL A 81 5.88 21.17 5.65
C VAL A 81 6.83 22.36 5.59
N ASP A 82 6.24 23.56 5.51
CA ASP A 82 7.00 24.79 5.57
C ASP A 82 7.71 24.93 6.91
N SER A 83 8.89 25.52 6.89
CA SER A 83 9.72 25.79 8.07
C SER A 83 10.58 27.03 7.84
N ASP A 84 11.26 27.50 8.88
CA ASP A 84 12.20 28.66 8.79
C ASP A 84 13.29 28.50 7.73
N LYS A 85 13.56 27.25 7.30
CA LYS A 85 14.61 26.90 6.33
C LYS A 85 14.09 26.45 4.98
N ARG A 86 12.78 26.24 4.84
CA ARG A 86 12.18 25.68 3.63
C ARG A 86 10.73 26.11 3.49
N GLU A 87 10.40 26.61 2.33
CA GLU A 87 9.05 26.95 1.92
C GLU A 87 8.67 26.20 0.64
N TYR A 88 7.46 25.68 0.59
CA TYR A 88 6.93 25.00 -0.59
C TYR A 88 5.95 25.94 -1.30
N LEU A 89 6.27 26.28 -2.56
CA LEU A 89 5.48 27.20 -3.36
C LEU A 89 4.83 26.48 -4.57
N PRO A 90 3.58 26.85 -4.87
CA PRO A 90 2.71 27.82 -4.18
C PRO A 90 2.23 27.28 -2.82
N THR A 91 1.81 28.19 -1.93
CA THR A 91 1.26 27.82 -0.62
C THR A 91 0.19 26.75 -0.74
N GLY A 92 0.23 25.72 0.12
CA GLY A 92 -0.71 24.59 0.10
C GLY A 92 -0.43 23.55 -1.02
N VAL A 93 0.71 23.65 -1.70
CA VAL A 93 1.05 22.68 -2.77
C VAL A 93 1.24 21.27 -2.24
N THR A 94 1.73 21.10 -1.01
CA THR A 94 1.96 19.79 -0.41
C THR A 94 0.68 19.01 -0.19
N GLU A 95 -0.41 19.69 0.22
CA GLU A 95 -1.75 19.10 0.34
C GLU A 95 -2.32 18.73 -1.03
N GLN A 96 -2.11 19.58 -2.04
CA GLN A 96 -2.53 19.28 -3.41
C GLN A 96 -1.79 18.06 -3.96
N LEU A 97 -0.50 17.94 -3.72
CA LEU A 97 0.32 16.79 -4.11
C LEU A 97 -0.12 15.52 -3.38
N ALA A 98 -0.51 15.64 -2.10
CA ALA A 98 -1.01 14.51 -1.32
C ALA A 98 -2.31 13.89 -1.87
N SER A 99 -3.12 14.66 -2.59
CA SER A 99 -4.32 14.16 -3.27
C SER A 99 -4.03 13.28 -4.48
N LEU A 100 -2.84 13.42 -5.09
CA LEU A 100 -2.41 12.77 -6.34
C LEU A 100 -3.29 13.09 -7.57
N ASN A 101 -4.15 14.09 -7.50
CA ASN A 101 -5.07 14.46 -8.59
C ASN A 101 -4.34 14.86 -9.88
N PHE A 102 -3.09 15.32 -9.77
CA PHE A 102 -2.29 15.65 -10.95
C PHE A 102 -2.00 14.40 -11.81
N ILE A 103 -1.87 13.22 -11.20
CA ILE A 103 -1.67 11.95 -11.92
C ILE A 103 -2.95 11.59 -12.69
N GLU A 104 -4.11 11.67 -12.05
CA GLU A 104 -5.40 11.37 -12.69
C GLU A 104 -5.70 12.30 -13.86
N ARG A 105 -5.26 13.56 -13.76
CA ARG A 105 -5.39 14.56 -14.81
C ARG A 105 -4.32 14.51 -15.90
N GLY A 106 -3.35 13.60 -15.76
CA GLY A 106 -2.23 13.46 -16.69
C GLY A 106 -1.27 14.66 -16.70
N TYR A 107 -1.17 15.40 -15.60
CA TYR A 107 -0.26 16.53 -15.48
C TYR A 107 1.16 16.08 -15.10
N ASN A 108 2.14 16.72 -15.69
CA ASN A 108 3.53 16.59 -15.30
C ASN A 108 3.82 17.49 -14.09
N LEU A 109 4.62 16.99 -13.15
CA LEU A 109 5.11 17.74 -12.01
C LEU A 109 6.60 18.03 -12.20
N CYS A 110 6.97 19.30 -12.15
CA CYS A 110 8.35 19.73 -12.14
C CYS A 110 8.68 20.35 -10.78
N ILE A 111 9.74 19.86 -10.12
CA ILE A 111 10.18 20.33 -8.81
C ILE A 111 11.47 21.13 -8.98
N LEU A 112 11.40 22.42 -8.70
CA LEU A 112 12.52 23.37 -8.84
C LEU A 112 12.96 23.87 -7.46
N GLY A 113 14.23 24.21 -7.32
CA GLY A 113 14.79 24.75 -6.10
C GLY A 113 16.31 24.62 -6.07
N GLU A 114 16.94 25.25 -5.08
CA GLU A 114 18.38 25.21 -4.85
C GLU A 114 18.91 23.81 -4.55
N SER A 115 20.22 23.62 -4.63
CA SER A 115 20.85 22.38 -4.19
C SER A 115 20.50 22.14 -2.71
N ASP A 116 20.30 20.87 -2.35
CA ASP A 116 19.93 20.42 -1.00
C ASP A 116 18.61 20.97 -0.44
N ALA A 117 17.80 21.67 -1.26
CA ALA A 117 16.45 22.10 -0.86
C ALA A 117 15.45 20.95 -0.58
N GLY A 118 15.84 19.69 -0.80
CA GLY A 118 15.01 18.52 -0.54
C GLY A 118 14.12 18.10 -1.72
N LYS A 119 14.45 18.52 -2.94
CA LYS A 119 13.69 18.13 -4.16
C LYS A 119 13.53 16.62 -4.31
N SER A 120 14.62 15.88 -4.14
CA SER A 120 14.62 14.41 -4.22
C SER A 120 13.81 13.77 -3.08
N TYR A 121 13.86 14.36 -1.89
CA TYR A 121 13.02 13.93 -0.77
C TYR A 121 11.52 14.05 -1.12
N LEU A 122 11.10 15.22 -1.62
CA LEU A 122 9.72 15.46 -2.02
C LEU A 122 9.29 14.52 -3.15
N ALA A 123 10.13 14.35 -4.18
CA ALA A 123 9.83 13.45 -5.31
C ALA A 123 9.64 12.00 -4.84
N ARG A 124 10.52 11.50 -3.96
CA ARG A 124 10.40 10.15 -3.39
C ARG A 124 9.18 10.02 -2.49
N ALA A 125 8.89 11.00 -1.65
CA ALA A 125 7.71 11.02 -0.80
C ALA A 125 6.40 10.96 -1.62
N ILE A 126 6.31 11.69 -2.73
CA ILE A 126 5.19 11.61 -3.68
C ILE A 126 5.12 10.21 -4.30
N GLY A 127 6.25 9.65 -4.75
CA GLY A 127 6.33 8.31 -5.30
C GLY A 127 5.83 7.23 -4.33
N ILE A 128 6.27 7.30 -3.07
CA ILE A 128 5.80 6.39 -2.00
C ILE A 128 4.29 6.52 -1.80
N LYS A 129 3.78 7.74 -1.72
CA LYS A 129 2.34 7.99 -1.61
C LYS A 129 1.56 7.44 -2.81
N ALA A 130 2.10 7.60 -4.02
CA ALA A 130 1.50 7.11 -5.24
C ALA A 130 1.45 5.56 -5.31
N CYS A 131 2.41 4.85 -4.70
CA CYS A 131 2.43 3.38 -4.65
C CYS A 131 1.18 2.76 -3.99
N ASN A 132 0.42 3.52 -3.19
CA ASN A 132 -0.84 3.03 -2.63
C ASN A 132 -1.90 2.75 -3.72
N ARG A 133 -1.83 3.46 -4.86
CA ARG A 133 -2.84 3.37 -5.93
C ARG A 133 -2.26 2.97 -7.29
N TYR A 134 -1.03 3.38 -7.58
CA TYR A 134 -0.41 3.29 -8.90
C TYR A 134 0.84 2.41 -8.89
N ASN A 135 1.20 1.89 -10.05
CA ASN A 135 2.54 1.35 -10.28
C ASN A 135 3.48 2.53 -10.57
N VAL A 136 4.56 2.61 -9.81
CA VAL A 136 5.53 3.72 -9.85
C VAL A 136 6.89 3.18 -10.25
N GLY A 137 7.65 3.95 -11.02
CA GLY A 137 9.07 3.74 -11.26
C GLY A 137 9.85 4.98 -10.81
N TYR A 138 10.89 4.80 -10.00
CA TYR A 138 11.81 5.86 -9.63
C TYR A 138 13.16 5.59 -10.28
N PHE A 139 13.64 6.56 -11.07
CA PHE A 139 14.87 6.44 -11.85
C PHE A 139 15.72 7.69 -11.69
N HIS A 140 17.03 7.55 -11.70
CA HIS A 140 17.93 8.65 -12.02
C HIS A 140 17.89 8.91 -13.52
N SER A 141 18.08 10.17 -13.93
CA SER A 141 17.97 10.56 -15.35
C SER A 141 18.93 9.78 -16.26
N GLU A 142 20.13 9.50 -15.79
CA GLU A 142 21.13 8.71 -16.51
C GLU A 142 20.65 7.29 -16.78
N GLU A 143 20.16 6.59 -15.75
CA GLU A 143 19.63 5.23 -15.87
C GLU A 143 18.41 5.16 -16.82
N LEU A 144 17.55 6.19 -16.78
CA LEU A 144 16.38 6.23 -17.66
C LEU A 144 16.81 6.37 -19.12
N LEU A 145 17.77 7.26 -19.41
CA LEU A 145 18.28 7.46 -20.76
C LEU A 145 18.98 6.20 -21.31
N GLU A 146 19.80 5.54 -20.50
CA GLU A 146 20.44 4.27 -20.87
C GLU A 146 19.40 3.18 -21.21
N SER A 147 18.32 3.08 -20.41
CA SER A 147 17.27 2.10 -20.65
C SER A 147 16.46 2.36 -21.93
N MET A 148 16.48 3.58 -22.48
CA MET A 148 15.77 3.94 -23.71
C MET A 148 16.63 3.71 -24.97
N VAL A 149 17.93 3.50 -24.83
CA VAL A 149 18.88 3.31 -25.94
C VAL A 149 19.21 1.83 -26.17
N ALA A 150 18.91 0.97 -25.18
CA ALA A 150 19.11 -0.48 -25.24
C ALA A 150 17.89 -1.19 -25.87
#